data_088f9bb93f3ab0fe6e77d18711ff877d
#
_entry.id   088f9bb93f3ab0fe6e77d18711ff877d
#
_cell.length_a   1.000
_cell.length_b   1.000
_cell.length_c   1.000
_cell.angle_alpha   90.00
_cell.angle_beta   90.00
_cell.angle_gamma   90.00
#
_symmetry.space_group_name_H-M   'P 1'
#
loop_
_entity.id
_entity.type
_entity.pdbx_description
1 polymer ?
#
loop_
_entity_poly.entity_id
_entity_poly.type
_entity_poly.pdbx_seq_one_letter_code
_entity_poly.pdbx_strand_id
1 'polypeptide(L)'
;MDQEDPLLSEVEIRFGNELPQEVLATLQLISKKWSLPVLYTLHEKNLGFSDLKSEISQNQNISSNMLSRALDELLSLQLIEKRIISDTPVRVEYSSTILGRDFCDLCQIIGAFGKKYLTETGSDLGTH
;
A
#
# COMPACT_ATOMS: atom_id res chain seq x y z
N MET A 1 -14.68 22.96 6.77
CA MET A 1 -14.26 22.76 6.50
C MET A 1 -13.87 22.98 5.52
N ASP A 2 -13.53 23.17 5.29
CA ASP A 2 -13.20 23.59 4.32
C ASP A 2 -11.96 23.25 3.84
N GLN A 3 -11.20 22.42 4.34
CA GLN A 3 -10.08 21.97 3.78
C GLN A 3 -10.33 20.88 2.87
N GLU A 4 -10.02 20.95 1.62
CA GLU A 4 -10.17 19.89 0.69
C GLU A 4 -9.03 18.94 0.80
N ASP A 5 -9.26 17.65 0.67
CA ASP A 5 -8.23 16.65 0.57
C ASP A 5 -7.46 16.89 -0.73
N PRO A 6 -6.12 16.94 -0.69
CA PRO A 6 -5.37 17.19 -1.92
C PRO A 6 -5.66 16.20 -3.03
N LEU A 7 -6.01 14.97 -2.68
CA LEU A 7 -6.32 13.98 -3.69
C LEU A 7 -7.59 14.29 -4.45
N LEU A 8 -8.47 15.09 -3.85
CA LEU A 8 -9.75 15.44 -4.46
C LEU A 8 -9.74 16.77 -5.18
N SER A 9 -8.67 17.55 -5.02
CA SER A 9 -8.70 18.92 -5.50
C SER A 9 -8.68 19.01 -7.02
N GLU A 10 -8.21 17.99 -7.71
CA GLU A 10 -8.07 18.04 -9.16
C GLU A 10 -8.96 17.07 -9.88
N VAL A 11 -9.72 16.24 -9.17
CA VAL A 11 -10.49 15.19 -9.80
C VAL A 11 -11.89 15.17 -9.22
N GLU A 12 -12.85 14.96 -10.09
CA GLU A 12 -14.22 14.77 -9.66
C GLU A 12 -14.70 13.44 -10.18
N ILE A 13 -15.10 12.57 -9.28
CA ILE A 13 -15.57 11.24 -9.63
C ILE A 13 -17.08 11.21 -9.47
N ARG A 14 -17.77 10.84 -10.51
CA ARG A 14 -19.22 10.75 -10.48
C ARG A 14 -19.67 9.32 -10.48
N PHE A 15 -20.63 9.03 -9.63
CA PHE A 15 -21.18 7.70 -9.50
C PHE A 15 -22.51 7.62 -10.23
N GLY A 16 -22.68 6.59 -11.04
CA GLY A 16 -23.96 6.23 -11.61
C GLY A 16 -24.48 5.02 -10.87
N ASN A 17 -25.06 4.09 -11.62
CA ASN A 17 -25.54 2.86 -10.99
C ASN A 17 -24.46 1.78 -10.99
N GLU A 18 -23.24 2.11 -11.44
CA GLU A 18 -22.11 1.22 -11.34
C GLU A 18 -20.94 1.97 -10.77
N LEU A 19 -20.02 1.24 -10.14
CA LEU A 19 -18.83 1.87 -9.61
C LEU A 19 -17.93 2.32 -10.76
N PRO A 20 -17.36 3.51 -10.67
CA PRO A 20 -16.39 3.92 -11.69
C PRO A 20 -15.18 3.00 -11.71
N GLN A 21 -14.59 2.88 -12.89
CA GLN A 21 -13.44 2.01 -13.07
C GLN A 21 -12.31 2.36 -12.10
N GLU A 22 -12.12 3.64 -11.87
CA GLU A 22 -11.05 4.10 -10.97
C GLU A 22 -11.24 3.59 -9.55
N VAL A 23 -12.48 3.55 -9.09
CA VAL A 23 -12.78 3.05 -7.76
C VAL A 23 -12.55 1.56 -7.69
N LEU A 24 -13.00 0.82 -8.70
CA LEU A 24 -12.83 -0.62 -8.72
C LEU A 24 -11.36 -1.00 -8.73
N ALA A 25 -10.55 -0.33 -9.55
CA ALA A 25 -9.13 -0.64 -9.62
C ALA A 25 -8.45 -0.39 -8.29
N THR A 26 -8.81 0.70 -7.63
CA THR A 26 -8.21 1.03 -6.33
C THR A 26 -8.61 0.00 -5.28
N LEU A 27 -9.87 -0.41 -5.27
CA LEU A 27 -10.33 -1.41 -4.31
C LEU A 27 -9.61 -2.74 -4.52
N GLN A 28 -9.36 -3.11 -5.76
CA GLN A 28 -8.66 -4.35 -6.05
C GLN A 28 -7.24 -4.31 -5.52
N LEU A 29 -6.58 -3.16 -5.67
CA LEU A 29 -5.22 -3.03 -5.15
C LEU A 29 -5.20 -3.12 -3.63
N ILE A 30 -6.14 -2.45 -2.97
CA ILE A 30 -6.20 -2.45 -1.51
C ILE A 30 -6.43 -3.85 -0.96
N SER A 31 -7.17 -4.68 -1.68
CA SER A 31 -7.54 -6.00 -1.18
C SER A 31 -6.42 -7.03 -1.28
N LYS A 32 -5.30 -6.68 -1.86
CA LYS A 32 -4.21 -7.64 -2.01
C LYS A 32 -3.51 -7.87 -0.68
N LYS A 33 -3.27 -9.13 -0.39
CA LYS A 33 -2.82 -9.51 0.94
C LYS A 33 -1.45 -8.92 1.29
N TRP A 34 -0.50 -8.97 0.35
CA TRP A 34 0.87 -8.61 0.67
C TRP A 34 1.31 -7.25 0.18
N SER A 35 0.57 -6.65 -0.74
CA SER A 35 1.01 -5.39 -1.33
C SER A 35 1.06 -4.27 -0.31
N LEU A 36 0.02 -4.15 0.53
CA LEU A 36 0.01 -3.08 1.52
C LEU A 36 1.07 -3.23 2.59
N PRO A 37 1.26 -4.42 3.19
CA PRO A 37 2.33 -4.55 4.18
C PRO A 37 3.70 -4.21 3.62
N VAL A 38 3.97 -4.59 2.38
CA VAL A 38 5.24 -4.27 1.76
C VAL A 38 5.36 -2.77 1.55
N LEU A 39 4.31 -2.16 1.01
CA LEU A 39 4.35 -0.72 0.74
C LEU A 39 4.49 0.08 2.02
N TYR A 40 3.75 -0.27 3.06
CA TYR A 40 3.85 0.44 4.32
C TYR A 40 5.23 0.32 4.95
N THR A 41 5.84 -0.86 4.86
CA THR A 41 7.18 -1.03 5.40
C THR A 41 8.16 -0.14 4.65
N LEU A 42 8.04 -0.06 3.32
CA LEU A 42 8.93 0.76 2.52
C LEU A 42 8.61 2.25 2.64
N HIS A 43 7.40 2.58 3.07
CA HIS A 43 7.05 3.97 3.33
C HIS A 43 7.86 4.52 4.49
N GLU A 44 8.21 3.66 5.45
CA GLU A 44 8.94 4.08 6.62
C GLU A 44 10.43 4.08 6.42
N LYS A 45 10.95 3.14 5.66
CA LYS A 45 12.40 3.10 5.42
C LYS A 45 12.70 2.29 4.18
N ASN A 46 13.81 2.66 3.56
CA ASN A 46 14.28 1.96 2.36
C ASN A 46 14.95 0.66 2.79
N LEU A 47 14.65 -0.42 2.10
CA LEU A 47 15.17 -1.73 2.48
C LEU A 47 15.47 -2.56 1.25
N GLY A 48 16.46 -3.44 1.38
CA GLY A 48 16.68 -4.48 0.40
C GLY A 48 15.77 -5.66 0.64
N PHE A 49 15.90 -6.66 -0.20
CA PHE A 49 15.00 -7.81 -0.18
C PHE A 49 15.04 -8.55 1.16
N SER A 50 16.24 -8.89 1.61
CA SER A 50 16.39 -9.70 2.83
C SER A 50 15.87 -8.98 4.06
N ASP A 51 16.22 -7.70 4.18
CA ASP A 51 15.78 -6.93 5.33
C ASP A 51 14.28 -6.70 5.28
N LEU A 52 13.74 -6.48 4.11
CA LEU A 52 12.30 -6.31 3.95
C LEU A 52 11.56 -7.57 4.35
N LYS A 53 12.06 -8.72 3.90
CA LYS A 53 11.45 -9.98 4.26
C LYS A 53 11.48 -10.20 5.77
N SER A 54 12.58 -9.84 6.39
CA SER A 54 12.75 -9.99 7.82
C SER A 54 11.79 -9.10 8.60
N GLU A 55 11.64 -7.85 8.15
CA GLU A 55 10.73 -6.92 8.81
C GLU A 55 9.28 -7.41 8.74
N ILE A 56 8.86 -7.84 7.57
CA ILE A 56 7.48 -8.28 7.40
C ILE A 56 7.23 -9.55 8.18
N SER A 57 8.22 -10.45 8.24
CA SER A 57 8.05 -11.73 8.91
C SER A 57 7.94 -11.60 10.41
N GLN A 58 8.22 -10.45 10.97
CA GLN A 58 8.01 -10.25 12.41
C GLN A 58 6.54 -10.36 12.77
N ASN A 59 5.66 -10.05 11.84
CA ASN A 59 4.22 -10.11 12.09
C ASN A 59 3.55 -11.28 11.41
N GLN A 60 3.94 -11.54 10.18
CA GLN A 60 3.36 -12.63 9.40
C GLN A 60 4.44 -13.20 8.51
N ASN A 61 4.54 -14.52 8.45
CA ASN A 61 5.50 -15.14 7.58
C ASN A 61 5.16 -14.89 6.12
N ILE A 62 6.16 -14.49 5.37
CA ILE A 62 6.01 -14.30 3.94
C ILE A 62 7.11 -15.08 3.26
N SER A 63 6.77 -15.84 2.22
CA SER A 63 7.77 -16.56 1.46
C SER A 63 8.50 -15.60 0.53
N SER A 64 9.69 -16.00 0.11
CA SER A 64 10.44 -15.19 -0.86
C SER A 64 9.67 -15.02 -2.15
N ASN A 65 8.96 -16.07 -2.56
CA ASN A 65 8.18 -16.01 -3.79
C ASN A 65 7.05 -15.00 -3.68
N MET A 66 6.36 -14.99 -2.55
CA MET A 66 5.27 -14.03 -2.37
C MET A 66 5.79 -12.61 -2.27
N LEU A 67 6.92 -12.43 -1.61
CA LEU A 67 7.51 -11.10 -1.54
C LEU A 67 7.93 -10.61 -2.92
N SER A 68 8.55 -11.48 -3.71
CA SER A 68 8.94 -11.11 -5.06
C SER A 68 7.73 -10.68 -5.89
N ARG A 69 6.63 -11.40 -5.77
CA ARG A 69 5.42 -11.05 -6.51
C ARG A 69 4.85 -9.71 -6.07
N ALA A 70 4.84 -9.47 -4.76
CA ALA A 70 4.35 -8.19 -4.27
C ALA A 70 5.22 -7.04 -4.75
N LEU A 71 6.54 -7.24 -4.72
CA LEU A 71 7.44 -6.20 -5.20
C LEU A 71 7.27 -5.94 -6.69
N ASP A 72 7.12 -7.01 -7.47
CA ASP A 72 6.94 -6.84 -8.92
C ASP A 72 5.67 -6.06 -9.21
N GLU A 73 4.60 -6.35 -8.50
CA GLU A 73 3.36 -5.64 -8.71
C GLU A 73 3.48 -4.17 -8.33
N LEU A 74 4.08 -3.90 -7.18
CA LEU A 74 4.23 -2.52 -6.73
C LEU A 74 5.15 -1.73 -7.66
N LEU A 75 6.18 -2.39 -8.19
CA LEU A 75 7.06 -1.74 -9.16
C LEU A 75 6.31 -1.44 -10.45
N SER A 76 5.51 -2.37 -10.93
CA SER A 76 4.79 -2.16 -12.18
C SER A 76 3.76 -1.05 -12.04
N LEU A 77 3.22 -0.83 -10.86
CA LEU A 77 2.29 0.25 -10.59
C LEU A 77 2.98 1.54 -10.22
N GLN A 78 4.31 1.51 -10.13
CA GLN A 78 5.13 2.67 -9.79
C GLN A 78 4.83 3.21 -8.38
N LEU A 79 4.39 2.33 -7.51
CA LEU A 79 4.19 2.70 -6.10
C LEU A 79 5.49 2.62 -5.32
N ILE A 80 6.45 1.84 -5.81
CA ILE A 80 7.78 1.77 -5.25
C ILE A 80 8.79 1.84 -6.39
N GLU A 81 10.02 2.12 -6.02
CA GLU A 81 11.11 2.11 -6.98
C GLU A 81 12.27 1.32 -6.42
N LYS A 82 13.17 0.93 -7.30
CA LYS A 82 14.29 0.08 -6.98
C LYS A 82 15.56 0.80 -7.39
N ARG A 83 16.54 0.80 -6.52
CA ARG A 83 17.76 1.55 -6.76
C ARG A 83 18.97 0.72 -6.42
N ILE A 84 20.01 0.81 -7.23
CA ILE A 84 21.28 0.17 -6.94
C ILE A 84 22.08 1.11 -6.08
N ILE A 85 22.42 0.70 -4.85
CA ILE A 85 23.14 1.56 -3.93
C ILE A 85 24.61 1.20 -3.80
N SER A 86 25.02 0.09 -4.41
CA SER A 86 26.41 -0.31 -4.37
C SER A 86 26.65 -1.26 -5.54
N ASP A 87 27.83 -1.13 -6.16
CA ASP A 87 28.18 -1.96 -7.30
C ASP A 87 29.00 -3.17 -6.91
N THR A 88 29.69 -3.13 -5.79
CA THR A 88 30.66 -4.17 -5.44
C THR A 88 30.60 -4.46 -3.96
N PRO A 89 29.82 -5.44 -3.54
CA PRO A 89 28.89 -6.25 -4.35
C PRO A 89 27.65 -5.45 -4.70
N VAL A 90 26.90 -5.92 -5.66
CA VAL A 90 25.67 -5.26 -6.05
C VAL A 90 24.69 -5.31 -4.90
N ARG A 91 24.17 -4.14 -4.52
CA ARG A 91 23.15 -4.03 -3.49
C ARG A 91 22.02 -3.18 -4.01
N VAL A 92 20.82 -3.64 -3.76
CA VAL A 92 19.61 -3.02 -4.27
C VAL A 92 18.71 -2.66 -3.09
N GLU A 93 18.13 -1.48 -3.16
CA GLU A 93 17.15 -1.04 -2.16
C GLU A 93 15.85 -0.68 -2.83
N TYR A 94 14.77 -0.91 -2.13
CA TYR A 94 13.44 -0.50 -2.56
C TYR A 94 12.98 0.66 -1.69
N SER A 95 12.21 1.55 -2.28
CA SER A 95 11.66 2.70 -1.55
C SER A 95 10.32 3.07 -2.15
N SER A 96 9.47 3.74 -1.36
CA SER A 96 8.19 4.19 -1.87
C SER A 96 8.38 5.44 -2.73
N THR A 97 7.54 5.58 -3.74
CA THR A 97 7.50 6.78 -4.57
C THR A 97 6.50 7.76 -3.99
N ILE A 98 6.40 8.94 -4.60
CA ILE A 98 5.36 9.89 -4.23
C ILE A 98 4.00 9.25 -4.41
N LEU A 99 3.82 8.52 -5.50
CA LEU A 99 2.56 7.81 -5.74
C LEU A 99 2.28 6.82 -4.62
N GLY A 100 3.30 6.08 -4.19
CA GLY A 100 3.15 5.15 -3.09
C GLY A 100 2.77 5.82 -1.80
N ARG A 101 3.33 7.00 -1.54
CA ARG A 101 2.99 7.76 -0.35
C ARG A 101 1.55 8.23 -0.38
N ASP A 102 1.11 8.72 -1.55
CA ASP A 102 -0.28 9.11 -1.70
C ASP A 102 -1.22 7.95 -1.44
N PHE A 103 -0.83 6.77 -1.90
CA PHE A 103 -1.65 5.59 -1.67
C PHE A 103 -1.70 5.22 -0.18
N CYS A 104 -0.59 5.37 0.53
CA CYS A 104 -0.59 5.15 1.97
C CYS A 104 -1.48 6.15 2.69
N ASP A 105 -1.47 7.40 2.24
CA ASP A 105 -2.35 8.41 2.82
C ASP A 105 -3.81 8.04 2.62
N LEU A 106 -4.15 7.53 1.44
CA LEU A 106 -5.51 7.07 1.18
C LEU A 106 -5.88 5.95 2.15
N CYS A 107 -4.99 5.02 2.36
CA CYS A 107 -5.26 3.91 3.26
C CYS A 107 -5.44 4.36 4.70
N GLN A 108 -4.76 5.43 5.11
CA GLN A 108 -4.98 6.01 6.42
C GLN A 108 -6.42 6.51 6.56
N ILE A 109 -6.92 7.14 5.51
CA ILE A 109 -8.29 7.63 5.52
C ILE A 109 -9.27 6.47 5.62
N ILE A 110 -9.02 5.42 4.85
CA ILE A 110 -9.86 4.23 4.89
C ILE A 110 -9.82 3.61 6.28
N GLY A 111 -8.64 3.54 6.87
CA GLY A 111 -8.49 2.97 8.20
C GLY A 111 -9.22 3.78 9.25
N ALA A 112 -9.17 5.11 9.14
CA ALA A 112 -9.88 5.98 10.07
C ALA A 112 -11.37 5.74 9.99
N PHE A 113 -11.89 5.58 8.78
CA PHE A 113 -13.30 5.26 8.61
C PHE A 113 -13.64 3.93 9.27
N GLY A 114 -12.81 2.92 9.05
CA GLY A 114 -13.07 1.62 9.62
C GLY A 114 -13.05 1.65 11.13
N LYS A 115 -12.09 2.36 11.70
CA LYS A 115 -11.99 2.44 13.15
C LYS A 115 -13.21 3.15 13.74
N LYS A 116 -13.67 4.21 13.10
CA LYS A 116 -14.78 4.98 13.64
C LYS A 116 -16.10 4.26 13.55
N TYR A 117 -16.35 3.59 12.43
CA TYR A 117 -17.68 3.08 12.16
C TYR A 117 -17.82 1.58 12.21
N LEU A 118 -16.75 0.85 11.95
CA LEU A 118 -16.89 -0.60 11.84
C LEU A 118 -16.46 -1.33 13.09
N THR A 119 -15.33 -0.96 13.66
CA THR A 119 -14.82 -1.70 14.80
C THR A 119 -15.58 -1.38 16.07
N GLU A 120 -16.15 -0.17 16.15
CA GLU A 120 -16.90 0.19 17.34
C GLU A 120 -18.25 -0.46 17.40
N THR A 121 -18.85 -0.73 16.26
CA THR A 121 -20.17 -1.28 16.23
C THR A 121 -20.19 -2.75 15.90
N GLY A 122 -19.15 -3.22 15.21
CA GLY A 122 -19.15 -4.60 14.82
C GLY A 122 -17.93 -5.24 15.38
N SER A 123 -17.99 -5.61 16.62
CA SER A 123 -16.82 -6.19 17.23
C SER A 123 -16.38 -7.44 16.51
N ASP A 124 -17.26 -8.00 15.70
CA ASP A 124 -16.92 -9.21 15.01
C ASP A 124 -16.28 -9.01 13.67
N LEU A 125 -16.20 -7.78 13.21
CA LEU A 125 -15.75 -7.56 11.86
C LEU A 125 -14.36 -8.10 11.60
N GLY A 126 -13.50 -8.04 12.56
CA GLY A 126 -12.14 -8.49 12.36
C GLY A 126 -11.96 -9.97 12.50
N THR A 127 -12.99 -10.70 12.84
CA THR A 127 -12.82 -12.11 13.10
C THR A 127 -13.24 -13.01 11.97
N HIS A 128 -13.63 -12.44 10.87
CA HIS A 128 -14.12 -13.27 9.78
C HIS A 128 -13.10 -13.50 8.71
#